data_79086c5934e131d4a812347c92d5f301
#
_entry.id   79086c5934e131d4a812347c92d5f301
#
_cell.length_a   1.000
_cell.length_b   1.000
_cell.length_c   1.000
_cell.angle_alpha   90.00
_cell.angle_beta   90.00
_cell.angle_gamma   90.00
#
_symmetry.space_group_name_H-M   'P 1'
#
loop_
_entity.id
_entity.type
_entity.pdbx_description
1 polymer ?
#
loop_
_entity_poly.entity_id
_entity_poly.type
_entity_poly.pdbx_seq_one_letter_code
_entity_poly.pdbx_strand_id
1 'polypeptide(L)'
;MKTIGIIGGMSYESSIHYYESINNQVNDIAGGLTCAKLIIYNVNFEDIRKLMLNNDWDKIGEELGKIAKILENAGADYIVIATNTMHKLADYVQSQINIPLIHIADCVADKCKKNNVLNVGLLGTKYTMVEDFLKNRLKENGLTVTTPQNEENINEIDRIIFDELCKGEIKDSSRQYYIDVINDMIKQNNIEGVILGCTEIEMLIKKDDLDIPIFDTTQSHIDSIVDYVLSE
;
A
#
# COMPACT_ATOMS: atom_id res chain seq x y z
N MET A 1 22.66 8.71 5.37
CA MET A 1 21.32 8.11 5.65
C MET A 1 20.28 9.21 5.49
N LYS A 2 19.29 9.00 4.62
CA LYS A 2 18.21 9.94 4.32
C LYS A 2 17.13 9.91 5.40
N THR A 3 16.41 11.02 5.54
CA THR A 3 15.28 11.16 6.48
C THR A 3 13.96 10.98 5.74
N ILE A 4 13.10 10.09 6.22
CA ILE A 4 11.79 9.81 5.61
C ILE A 4 10.69 10.52 6.41
N GLY A 5 9.88 11.30 5.72
CA GLY A 5 8.63 11.88 6.23
C GLY A 5 7.45 10.95 5.93
N ILE A 6 6.81 10.42 6.96
CA ILE A 6 5.69 9.48 6.84
C ILE A 6 4.38 10.18 7.19
N ILE A 7 3.45 10.20 6.24
CA ILE A 7 2.04 10.55 6.49
C ILE A 7 1.33 9.27 6.91
N GLY A 8 1.10 9.13 8.21
CA GLY A 8 0.51 7.95 8.85
C GLY A 8 -0.81 8.24 9.54
N GLY A 9 -1.33 7.25 10.28
CA GLY A 9 -2.58 7.34 11.04
C GLY A 9 -3.83 6.91 10.28
N MET A 10 -3.68 6.33 9.09
CA MET A 10 -4.79 5.90 8.24
C MET A 10 -4.76 4.39 7.85
N SER A 11 -4.55 3.38 8.68
CA SER A 11 -4.70 3.34 10.14
C SER A 11 -3.41 3.63 10.93
N TYR A 12 -3.53 3.66 12.27
CA TYR A 12 -2.35 3.75 13.14
C TYR A 12 -1.60 2.41 13.20
N GLU A 13 -2.29 1.30 13.09
CA GLU A 13 -1.72 -0.05 13.02
C GLU A 13 -0.76 -0.18 11.83
N SER A 14 -1.20 0.28 10.65
CA SER A 14 -0.34 0.34 9.46
C SER A 14 0.90 1.21 9.71
N SER A 15 0.73 2.34 10.38
CA SER A 15 1.85 3.25 10.71
C SER A 15 2.86 2.62 11.67
N ILE A 16 2.40 1.83 12.65
CA ILE A 16 3.26 1.04 13.54
C ILE A 16 4.04 0.01 12.72
N HIS A 17 3.37 -0.70 11.82
CA HIS A 17 4.02 -1.68 10.95
C HIS A 17 5.13 -1.04 10.09
N TYR A 18 4.86 0.12 9.46
CA TYR A 18 5.91 0.87 8.75
C TYR A 18 7.08 1.23 9.66
N TYR A 19 6.81 1.78 10.84
CA TYR A 19 7.84 2.18 11.79
C TYR A 19 8.72 1.01 12.22
N GLU A 20 8.11 -0.10 12.64
CA GLU A 20 8.83 -1.28 13.11
C GLU A 20 9.62 -1.95 11.97
N SER A 21 8.98 -2.19 10.83
CA SER A 21 9.60 -2.91 9.72
C SER A 21 10.75 -2.13 9.09
N ILE A 22 10.63 -0.81 8.91
CA ILE A 22 11.71 0.02 8.40
C ILE A 22 12.91 0.00 9.37
N ASN A 23 12.66 0.17 10.67
CA ASN A 23 13.74 0.18 11.67
C ASN A 23 14.42 -1.18 11.79
N ASN A 24 13.65 -2.27 11.79
CA ASN A 24 14.19 -3.63 11.85
C ASN A 24 15.09 -3.92 10.65
N GLN A 25 14.60 -3.64 9.43
CA GLN A 25 15.40 -3.89 8.21
C GLN A 25 16.65 -3.00 8.16
N VAL A 26 16.54 -1.73 8.53
CA VAL A 26 17.73 -0.84 8.60
C VAL A 26 18.73 -1.35 9.62
N ASN A 27 18.27 -1.80 10.79
CA ASN A 27 19.17 -2.36 11.81
C ASN A 27 19.81 -3.67 11.37
N ASP A 28 19.06 -4.56 10.71
CA ASP A 28 19.57 -5.84 10.19
C ASP A 28 20.68 -5.63 9.15
N ILE A 29 20.57 -4.59 8.32
CA ILE A 29 21.57 -4.29 7.28
C ILE A 29 22.76 -3.53 7.85
N ALA A 30 22.53 -2.49 8.66
CA ALA A 30 23.59 -1.58 9.14
C ALA A 30 24.20 -2.02 10.47
N GLY A 31 23.49 -2.81 11.27
CA GLY A 31 23.97 -3.37 12.54
C GLY A 31 24.03 -2.38 13.71
N GLY A 32 24.42 -2.89 14.87
CA GLY A 32 24.60 -2.11 16.08
C GLY A 32 23.30 -1.52 16.61
N LEU A 33 23.31 -0.23 16.95
CA LEU A 33 22.14 0.54 17.40
C LEU A 33 21.57 1.42 16.28
N THR A 34 21.84 1.08 15.02
CA THR A 34 21.38 1.87 13.87
C THR A 34 19.88 1.75 13.73
N CYS A 35 19.21 2.88 13.53
CA CYS A 35 17.81 2.97 13.19
C CYS A 35 17.58 4.00 12.09
N ALA A 36 16.45 3.94 11.40
CA ALA A 36 16.08 4.88 10.36
C ALA A 36 15.81 6.29 10.94
N LYS A 37 16.12 7.33 10.15
CA LYS A 37 15.68 8.70 10.48
C LYS A 37 14.26 8.88 9.97
N LEU A 38 13.27 8.90 10.86
CA LEU A 38 11.86 8.99 10.53
C LEU A 38 11.23 10.22 11.18
N ILE A 39 10.38 10.93 10.42
CA ILE A 39 9.48 11.95 10.94
C ILE A 39 8.07 11.47 10.59
N ILE A 40 7.23 11.21 11.58
CA ILE A 40 5.88 10.67 11.37
C ILE A 40 4.86 11.73 11.75
N TYR A 41 4.02 12.10 10.80
CA TYR A 41 2.82 12.88 11.06
C TYR A 41 1.62 11.94 11.09
N ASN A 42 1.09 11.69 12.28
CA ASN A 42 -0.06 10.81 12.47
C ASN A 42 -1.35 11.63 12.42
N VAL A 43 -2.18 11.41 11.38
CA VAL A 43 -3.49 12.08 11.26
C VAL A 43 -4.54 11.40 12.16
N ASN A 44 -5.62 12.12 12.44
CA ASN A 44 -6.83 11.51 12.98
C ASN A 44 -7.63 10.87 11.85
N PHE A 45 -7.67 9.54 11.78
CA PHE A 45 -8.31 8.83 10.68
C PHE A 45 -9.82 9.12 10.56
N GLU A 46 -10.49 9.37 11.70
CA GLU A 46 -11.93 9.66 11.66
C GLU A 46 -12.25 10.96 10.90
N ASP A 47 -11.36 11.96 10.94
CA ASP A 47 -11.54 13.20 10.20
C ASP A 47 -11.37 12.97 8.68
N ILE A 48 -10.35 12.21 8.28
CA ILE A 48 -10.15 11.80 6.88
C ILE A 48 -11.33 10.93 6.41
N ARG A 49 -11.78 9.96 7.22
CA ARG A 49 -12.90 9.09 6.91
C ARG A 49 -14.21 9.86 6.65
N LYS A 50 -14.50 10.89 7.44
CA LYS A 50 -15.67 11.76 7.20
C LYS A 50 -15.60 12.44 5.83
N LEU A 51 -14.43 12.94 5.43
CA LEU A 51 -14.23 13.53 4.11
C LEU A 51 -14.39 12.48 2.99
N MET A 52 -13.85 11.27 3.17
CA MET A 52 -14.05 10.16 2.22
C MET A 52 -15.53 9.83 2.02
N LEU A 53 -16.31 9.70 3.11
CA LEU A 53 -17.74 9.41 3.06
C LEU A 53 -18.53 10.50 2.35
N ASN A 54 -18.08 11.75 2.43
CA ASN A 54 -18.67 12.89 1.73
C ASN A 54 -18.12 13.07 0.30
N ASN A 55 -17.23 12.16 -0.15
CA ASN A 55 -16.53 12.25 -1.43
C ASN A 55 -15.75 13.57 -1.64
N ASP A 56 -15.25 14.16 -0.55
CA ASP A 56 -14.54 15.45 -0.53
C ASP A 56 -13.02 15.25 -0.68
N TRP A 57 -12.64 14.66 -1.81
CA TRP A 57 -11.26 14.31 -2.11
C TRP A 57 -10.34 15.53 -2.22
N ASP A 58 -10.86 16.68 -2.66
CA ASP A 58 -10.07 17.91 -2.76
C ASP A 58 -9.58 18.36 -1.39
N LYS A 59 -10.45 18.34 -0.35
CA LYS A 59 -10.03 18.68 1.01
C LYS A 59 -9.04 17.68 1.60
N ILE A 60 -9.20 16.39 1.31
CA ILE A 60 -8.21 15.39 1.72
C ILE A 60 -6.86 15.72 1.07
N GLY A 61 -6.84 16.01 -0.23
CA GLY A 61 -5.62 16.41 -0.94
C GLY A 61 -4.96 17.63 -0.33
N GLU A 62 -5.73 18.68 -0.04
CA GLU A 62 -5.21 19.89 0.63
C GLU A 62 -4.60 19.59 1.99
N GLU A 63 -5.23 18.73 2.79
CA GLU A 63 -4.73 18.36 4.12
C GLU A 63 -3.45 17.55 4.01
N LEU A 64 -3.42 16.52 3.16
CA LEU A 64 -2.21 15.71 2.95
C LEU A 64 -1.08 16.53 2.34
N GLY A 65 -1.37 17.47 1.43
CA GLY A 65 -0.39 18.38 0.86
C GLY A 65 0.24 19.30 1.91
N LYS A 66 -0.57 19.85 2.82
CA LYS A 66 -0.07 20.65 3.97
C LYS A 66 0.84 19.83 4.87
N ILE A 67 0.43 18.58 5.17
CA ILE A 67 1.22 17.68 6.01
C ILE A 67 2.55 17.34 5.32
N ALA A 68 2.54 17.01 4.03
CA ALA A 68 3.75 16.76 3.26
C ALA A 68 4.72 17.97 3.32
N LYS A 69 4.17 19.17 3.22
CA LYS A 69 4.97 20.41 3.34
C LYS A 69 5.55 20.62 4.74
N ILE A 70 4.82 20.26 5.78
CA ILE A 70 5.32 20.27 7.17
C ILE A 70 6.50 19.30 7.31
N LEU A 71 6.38 18.09 6.77
CA LEU A 71 7.44 17.08 6.81
C LEU A 71 8.68 17.50 6.02
N GLU A 72 8.50 18.07 4.84
CA GLU A 72 9.61 18.67 4.05
C GLU A 72 10.32 19.76 4.85
N ASN A 73 9.58 20.69 5.44
CA ASN A 73 10.15 21.78 6.24
C ASN A 73 10.84 21.28 7.53
N ALA A 74 10.41 20.12 8.05
CA ALA A 74 11.05 19.46 9.20
C ALA A 74 12.35 18.71 8.81
N GLY A 75 12.71 18.66 7.54
CA GLY A 75 13.97 18.10 7.04
C GLY A 75 13.84 16.68 6.51
N ALA A 76 12.65 16.25 6.08
CA ALA A 76 12.51 15.00 5.33
C ALA A 76 13.16 15.15 3.94
N ASP A 77 13.82 14.07 3.48
CA ASP A 77 14.39 13.96 2.13
C ASP A 77 13.38 13.34 1.15
N TYR A 78 12.43 12.54 1.66
CA TYR A 78 11.38 11.84 0.92
C TYR A 78 10.07 11.85 1.69
N ILE A 79 8.95 11.80 0.96
CA ILE A 79 7.62 11.62 1.55
C ILE A 79 7.08 10.22 1.26
N VAL A 80 6.42 9.64 2.24
CA VAL A 80 5.73 8.36 2.19
C VAL A 80 4.29 8.55 2.68
N ILE A 81 3.33 7.98 1.98
CA ILE A 81 1.94 7.87 2.43
C ILE A 81 1.71 6.41 2.85
N ALA A 82 1.53 6.18 4.16
CA ALA A 82 1.45 4.82 4.73
C ALA A 82 0.07 4.18 4.56
N THR A 83 -0.53 4.27 3.37
CA THR A 83 -1.82 3.65 2.99
C THR A 83 -1.99 3.63 1.48
N ASN A 84 -2.63 2.60 0.93
CA ASN A 84 -2.87 2.49 -0.51
C ASN A 84 -3.86 3.55 -1.04
N THR A 85 -5.02 3.70 -0.39
CA THR A 85 -6.13 4.52 -0.91
C THR A 85 -5.75 5.98 -1.13
N MET A 86 -4.92 6.56 -0.26
CA MET A 86 -4.52 7.98 -0.38
C MET A 86 -3.55 8.25 -1.52
N HIS A 87 -2.97 7.21 -2.14
CA HIS A 87 -2.19 7.37 -3.36
C HIS A 87 -3.04 7.85 -4.56
N LYS A 88 -4.37 7.83 -4.46
CA LYS A 88 -5.26 8.57 -5.36
C LYS A 88 -4.91 10.05 -5.45
N LEU A 89 -4.32 10.60 -4.40
CA LEU A 89 -3.95 12.01 -4.28
C LEU A 89 -2.43 12.25 -4.38
N ALA A 90 -1.65 11.20 -4.73
CA ALA A 90 -0.19 11.28 -4.74
C ALA A 90 0.35 12.40 -5.64
N ASP A 91 -0.20 12.57 -6.84
CA ASP A 91 0.23 13.62 -7.78
C ASP A 91 -0.07 15.02 -7.22
N TYR A 92 -1.23 15.20 -6.58
CA TYR A 92 -1.55 16.46 -5.91
C TYR A 92 -0.57 16.74 -4.77
N VAL A 93 -0.33 15.76 -3.90
CA VAL A 93 0.62 15.89 -2.78
C VAL A 93 2.03 16.20 -3.31
N GLN A 94 2.49 15.49 -4.35
CA GLN A 94 3.78 15.75 -4.98
C GLN A 94 3.88 17.19 -5.54
N SER A 95 2.79 17.74 -6.05
CA SER A 95 2.77 19.11 -6.56
C SER A 95 2.96 20.19 -5.48
N GLN A 96 2.76 19.85 -4.20
CA GLN A 96 2.88 20.77 -3.06
C GLN A 96 4.29 20.80 -2.44
N ILE A 97 5.17 19.87 -2.82
CA ILE A 97 6.51 19.68 -2.25
C ILE A 97 7.58 19.62 -3.33
N ASN A 98 8.84 19.84 -2.95
CA ASN A 98 10.00 19.77 -3.85
C ASN A 98 10.80 18.47 -3.68
N ILE A 99 10.59 17.74 -2.57
CA ILE A 99 11.21 16.44 -2.33
C ILE A 99 10.33 15.32 -2.93
N PRO A 100 10.93 14.19 -3.35
CA PRO A 100 10.16 13.14 -4.00
C PRO A 100 9.24 12.38 -3.03
N LEU A 101 8.07 12.00 -3.53
CA LEU A 101 7.16 11.05 -2.90
C LEU A 101 7.48 9.65 -3.41
N ILE A 102 7.74 8.71 -2.50
CA ILE A 102 7.91 7.29 -2.84
C ILE A 102 6.51 6.70 -3.04
N HIS A 103 6.19 6.34 -4.28
CA HIS A 103 4.84 5.89 -4.63
C HIS A 103 4.71 4.37 -4.48
N ILE A 104 3.74 3.90 -3.69
CA ILE A 104 3.55 2.49 -3.35
C ILE A 104 3.37 1.58 -4.58
N ALA A 105 2.68 2.08 -5.63
CA ALA A 105 2.50 1.32 -6.87
C ALA A 105 3.80 1.12 -7.64
N ASP A 106 4.70 2.11 -7.64
CA ASP A 106 5.99 1.99 -8.31
C ASP A 106 6.84 0.92 -7.61
N CYS A 107 6.84 0.90 -6.28
CA CYS A 107 7.57 -0.07 -5.47
C CYS A 107 7.10 -1.51 -5.72
N VAL A 108 5.79 -1.75 -5.71
CA VAL A 108 5.27 -3.10 -5.97
C VAL A 108 5.44 -3.51 -7.43
N ALA A 109 5.33 -2.58 -8.38
CA ALA A 109 5.59 -2.86 -9.79
C ALA A 109 7.05 -3.27 -10.03
N ASP A 110 8.00 -2.60 -9.39
CA ASP A 110 9.41 -2.96 -9.47
C ASP A 110 9.68 -4.35 -8.85
N LYS A 111 8.99 -4.68 -7.75
CA LYS A 111 9.06 -6.01 -7.16
C LYS A 111 8.52 -7.08 -8.10
N CYS A 112 7.38 -6.84 -8.76
CA CYS A 112 6.81 -7.74 -9.77
C CYS A 112 7.80 -7.95 -10.93
N LYS A 113 8.34 -6.87 -11.49
CA LYS A 113 9.32 -6.92 -12.61
C LYS A 113 10.60 -7.69 -12.22
N LYS A 114 11.14 -7.47 -11.02
CA LYS A 114 12.31 -8.22 -10.51
C LYS A 114 12.05 -9.73 -10.40
N ASN A 115 10.79 -10.14 -10.27
CA ASN A 115 10.37 -11.54 -10.26
C ASN A 115 9.88 -12.04 -11.64
N ASN A 116 10.03 -11.25 -12.71
CA ASN A 116 9.56 -11.55 -14.06
C ASN A 116 8.03 -11.79 -14.15
N VAL A 117 7.24 -11.15 -13.29
CA VAL A 117 5.78 -11.22 -13.25
C VAL A 117 5.23 -9.92 -13.81
N LEU A 118 4.52 -10.00 -14.95
CA LEU A 118 3.98 -8.82 -15.65
C LEU A 118 2.45 -8.82 -15.71
N ASN A 119 1.81 -9.96 -15.56
CA ASN A 119 0.35 -10.09 -15.55
C ASN A 119 -0.12 -10.42 -14.13
N VAL A 120 -0.75 -9.45 -13.46
CA VAL A 120 -1.07 -9.54 -12.04
C VAL A 120 -2.55 -9.37 -11.75
N GLY A 121 -3.03 -10.11 -10.75
CA GLY A 121 -4.28 -9.83 -10.07
C GLY A 121 -4.09 -8.72 -9.03
N LEU A 122 -5.08 -7.86 -8.84
CA LEU A 122 -5.08 -6.85 -7.78
C LEU A 122 -6.31 -7.04 -6.90
N LEU A 123 -6.09 -7.31 -5.62
CA LEU A 123 -7.10 -7.36 -4.58
C LEU A 123 -6.85 -6.26 -3.55
N GLY A 124 -7.92 -5.68 -3.01
CA GLY A 124 -7.85 -4.62 -2.02
C GLY A 124 -9.24 -4.13 -1.64
N THR A 125 -9.33 -2.94 -1.06
CA THR A 125 -10.63 -2.31 -0.83
C THR A 125 -11.36 -2.04 -2.15
N LYS A 126 -12.67 -1.85 -2.10
CA LYS A 126 -13.47 -1.51 -3.28
C LYS A 126 -12.88 -0.31 -4.04
N TYR A 127 -12.39 0.71 -3.33
CA TYR A 127 -11.68 1.86 -3.95
C TYR A 127 -10.46 1.42 -4.75
N THR A 128 -9.64 0.53 -4.20
CA THR A 128 -8.42 0.02 -4.85
C THR A 128 -8.73 -0.82 -6.08
N MET A 129 -9.79 -1.64 -6.03
CA MET A 129 -10.15 -2.53 -7.14
C MET A 129 -10.93 -1.82 -8.25
N VAL A 130 -11.83 -0.89 -7.91
CA VAL A 130 -12.75 -0.25 -8.86
C VAL A 130 -12.14 1.01 -9.48
N GLU A 131 -11.54 1.88 -8.68
CA GLU A 131 -10.96 3.12 -9.17
C GLU A 131 -9.64 2.88 -9.94
N ASP A 132 -9.30 3.81 -10.81
CA ASP A 132 -8.20 3.62 -11.74
C ASP A 132 -6.83 4.10 -11.22
N PHE A 133 -6.76 4.84 -10.12
CA PHE A 133 -5.53 5.48 -9.66
C PHE A 133 -4.37 4.49 -9.47
N LEU A 134 -4.60 3.36 -8.81
CA LEU A 134 -3.56 2.36 -8.59
C LEU A 134 -3.33 1.50 -9.84
N LYS A 135 -4.42 1.08 -10.49
CA LYS A 135 -4.36 0.27 -11.73
C LYS A 135 -3.60 0.99 -12.84
N ASN A 136 -3.89 2.29 -13.06
CA ASN A 136 -3.21 3.06 -14.09
C ASN A 136 -1.72 3.22 -13.80
N ARG A 137 -1.35 3.54 -12.54
CA ARG A 137 0.05 3.66 -12.17
C ARG A 137 0.83 2.34 -12.35
N LEU A 138 0.21 1.20 -12.01
CA LEU A 138 0.79 -0.12 -12.26
C LEU A 138 0.95 -0.40 -13.76
N LYS A 139 -0.06 -0.02 -14.59
CA LYS A 139 0.02 -0.16 -16.06
C LYS A 139 1.09 0.74 -16.67
N GLU A 140 1.23 1.98 -16.21
CA GLU A 140 2.30 2.89 -16.61
C GLU A 140 3.69 2.31 -16.31
N ASN A 141 3.79 1.53 -15.23
CA ASN A 141 4.98 0.76 -14.88
C ASN A 141 5.15 -0.55 -15.69
N GLY A 142 4.31 -0.82 -16.67
CA GLY A 142 4.43 -1.94 -17.61
C GLY A 142 3.74 -3.24 -17.16
N LEU A 143 2.89 -3.21 -16.12
CA LEU A 143 2.12 -4.37 -15.70
C LEU A 143 0.77 -4.44 -16.42
N THR A 144 0.30 -5.65 -16.67
CA THR A 144 -1.11 -5.94 -16.99
C THR A 144 -1.83 -6.23 -15.67
N VAL A 145 -2.89 -5.46 -15.37
CA VAL A 145 -3.57 -5.53 -14.07
C VAL A 145 -5.01 -5.97 -14.27
N THR A 146 -5.39 -7.03 -13.59
CA THR A 146 -6.75 -7.56 -13.55
C THR A 146 -7.30 -7.48 -12.12
N THR A 147 -8.55 -7.05 -11.97
CA THR A 147 -9.31 -7.11 -10.71
C THR A 147 -10.48 -8.08 -10.88
N PRO A 148 -11.08 -8.59 -9.79
CA PRO A 148 -12.30 -9.37 -9.89
C PRO A 148 -13.36 -8.64 -10.71
N GLN A 149 -13.99 -9.33 -11.68
CA GLN A 149 -14.97 -8.72 -12.59
C GLN A 149 -16.40 -8.79 -12.04
N ASN A 150 -16.64 -9.73 -11.13
CA ASN A 150 -17.93 -9.91 -10.49
C ASN A 150 -18.09 -8.90 -9.32
N GLU A 151 -19.16 -8.10 -9.37
CA GLU A 151 -19.44 -7.12 -8.31
C GLU A 151 -19.66 -7.79 -6.94
N GLU A 152 -20.20 -9.01 -6.90
CA GLU A 152 -20.34 -9.79 -5.68
C GLU A 152 -18.97 -10.06 -5.04
N ASN A 153 -17.98 -10.49 -5.83
CA ASN A 153 -16.62 -10.72 -5.35
C ASN A 153 -15.97 -9.44 -4.82
N ILE A 154 -16.14 -8.31 -5.52
CA ILE A 154 -15.61 -7.02 -5.09
C ILE A 154 -16.21 -6.61 -3.74
N ASN A 155 -17.53 -6.73 -3.60
CA ASN A 155 -18.23 -6.35 -2.38
C ASN A 155 -17.88 -7.27 -1.21
N GLU A 156 -17.75 -8.57 -1.44
CA GLU A 156 -17.41 -9.53 -0.37
C GLU A 156 -15.95 -9.37 0.08
N ILE A 157 -15.01 -9.14 -0.83
CA ILE A 157 -13.61 -8.83 -0.50
C ILE A 157 -13.55 -7.57 0.37
N ASP A 158 -14.25 -6.51 -0.02
CA ASP A 158 -14.31 -5.24 0.73
C ASP A 158 -14.95 -5.45 2.12
N ARG A 159 -16.04 -6.20 2.21
CA ARG A 159 -16.69 -6.56 3.48
C ARG A 159 -15.72 -7.32 4.41
N ILE A 160 -15.02 -8.32 3.89
CA ILE A 160 -14.05 -9.10 4.69
C ILE A 160 -12.96 -8.18 5.24
N ILE A 161 -12.43 -7.25 4.44
CA ILE A 161 -11.43 -6.28 4.90
C ILE A 161 -11.96 -5.48 6.08
N PHE A 162 -13.12 -4.82 5.93
CA PHE A 162 -13.61 -3.88 6.95
C PHE A 162 -14.32 -4.55 8.14
N ASP A 163 -15.04 -5.65 7.91
CA ASP A 163 -15.85 -6.28 8.94
C ASP A 163 -15.11 -7.37 9.71
N GLU A 164 -14.02 -7.90 9.16
CA GLU A 164 -13.24 -8.97 9.79
C GLU A 164 -11.78 -8.54 10.00
N LEU A 165 -11.00 -8.34 8.94
CA LEU A 165 -9.55 -8.14 9.03
C LEU A 165 -9.17 -6.86 9.80
N CYS A 166 -9.84 -5.74 9.56
CA CYS A 166 -9.64 -4.49 10.30
C CYS A 166 -10.02 -4.60 11.79
N LYS A 167 -10.73 -5.68 12.19
CA LYS A 167 -11.06 -5.98 13.59
C LYS A 167 -10.16 -7.08 14.17
N GLY A 168 -9.15 -7.54 13.39
CA GLY A 168 -8.25 -8.62 13.79
C GLY A 168 -8.88 -10.01 13.71
N GLU A 169 -10.05 -10.16 13.06
CA GLU A 169 -10.72 -11.46 12.89
C GLU A 169 -10.20 -12.15 11.62
N ILE A 170 -9.58 -13.31 11.79
CA ILE A 170 -9.10 -14.17 10.70
C ILE A 170 -9.97 -15.42 10.66
N LYS A 171 -10.69 -15.63 9.56
CA LYS A 171 -11.60 -16.78 9.38
C LYS A 171 -11.12 -17.64 8.22
N ASP A 172 -11.11 -18.96 8.42
CA ASP A 172 -10.72 -19.90 7.36
C ASP A 172 -11.68 -19.86 6.16
N SER A 173 -12.97 -19.57 6.40
CA SER A 173 -13.95 -19.38 5.32
C SER A 173 -13.61 -18.17 4.44
N SER A 174 -13.17 -17.07 5.04
CA SER A 174 -12.77 -15.87 4.32
C SER A 174 -11.45 -16.07 3.57
N ARG A 175 -10.51 -16.83 4.18
CA ARG A 175 -9.28 -17.25 3.49
C ARG A 175 -9.61 -18.08 2.25
N GLN A 176 -10.45 -19.10 2.39
CA GLN A 176 -10.84 -19.96 1.26
C GLN A 176 -11.52 -19.15 0.16
N TYR A 177 -12.39 -18.20 0.53
CA TYR A 177 -13.04 -17.30 -0.44
C TYR A 177 -12.02 -16.50 -1.29
N TYR A 178 -11.01 -15.91 -0.64
CA TYR A 178 -9.94 -15.21 -1.37
C TYR A 178 -9.16 -16.15 -2.30
N ILE A 179 -8.82 -17.35 -1.83
CA ILE A 179 -8.12 -18.37 -2.63
C ILE A 179 -8.96 -18.75 -3.85
N ASP A 180 -10.26 -18.95 -3.69
CA ASP A 180 -11.17 -19.31 -4.79
C ASP A 180 -11.24 -18.16 -5.83
N VAL A 181 -11.39 -16.91 -5.40
CA VAL A 181 -11.39 -15.75 -6.29
C VAL A 181 -10.07 -15.63 -7.06
N ILE A 182 -8.92 -15.79 -6.38
CA ILE A 182 -7.61 -15.73 -7.03
C ILE A 182 -7.44 -16.86 -8.04
N ASN A 183 -7.84 -18.08 -7.69
CA ASN A 183 -7.80 -19.25 -8.59
C ASN A 183 -8.69 -19.05 -9.84
N ASP A 184 -9.83 -18.40 -9.69
CA ASP A 184 -10.67 -18.06 -10.83
C ASP A 184 -10.00 -17.00 -11.73
N MET A 185 -9.33 -16.01 -11.15
CA MET A 185 -8.55 -15.03 -11.91
C MET A 185 -7.36 -15.68 -12.63
N ILE A 186 -6.69 -16.67 -12.03
CA ILE A 186 -5.65 -17.46 -12.70
C ILE A 186 -6.22 -18.16 -13.92
N LYS A 187 -7.35 -18.87 -13.77
CA LYS A 187 -7.98 -19.63 -14.85
C LYS A 187 -8.52 -18.77 -16.00
N GLN A 188 -9.12 -17.63 -15.65
CA GLN A 188 -9.83 -16.79 -16.64
C GLN A 188 -8.92 -15.74 -17.30
N ASN A 189 -7.92 -15.24 -16.57
CA ASN A 189 -7.12 -14.11 -16.99
C ASN A 189 -5.62 -14.43 -17.08
N ASN A 190 -5.22 -15.67 -16.78
CA ASN A 190 -3.82 -16.11 -16.78
C ASN A 190 -2.91 -15.19 -15.96
N ILE A 191 -3.36 -14.73 -14.79
CA ILE A 191 -2.50 -13.94 -13.91
C ILE A 191 -1.33 -14.79 -13.41
N GLU A 192 -0.15 -14.18 -13.36
CA GLU A 192 1.13 -14.81 -12.98
C GLU A 192 1.51 -14.52 -11.54
N GLY A 193 0.82 -13.58 -10.89
CA GLY A 193 1.00 -13.19 -9.50
C GLY A 193 -0.18 -12.38 -9.00
N VAL A 194 -0.28 -12.18 -7.70
CA VAL A 194 -1.32 -11.36 -7.08
C VAL A 194 -0.74 -10.26 -6.22
N ILE A 195 -1.24 -9.03 -6.42
CA ILE A 195 -0.92 -7.87 -5.58
C ILE A 195 -1.99 -7.75 -4.50
N LEU A 196 -1.57 -7.73 -3.23
CA LEU A 196 -2.40 -7.44 -2.08
C LEU A 196 -2.34 -5.94 -1.79
N GLY A 197 -3.38 -5.23 -2.20
CA GLY A 197 -3.51 -3.76 -2.11
C GLY A 197 -4.12 -3.28 -0.79
N CYS A 198 -4.03 -4.06 0.27
CA CYS A 198 -4.47 -3.69 1.62
C CYS A 198 -3.60 -4.44 2.64
N THR A 199 -3.10 -3.71 3.65
CA THR A 199 -2.20 -4.24 4.68
C THR A 199 -2.80 -5.43 5.45
N GLU A 200 -4.12 -5.44 5.59
CA GLU A 200 -4.82 -6.45 6.37
C GLU A 200 -4.95 -7.80 5.64
N ILE A 201 -4.89 -7.81 4.29
CA ILE A 201 -5.05 -9.06 3.51
C ILE A 201 -3.87 -10.01 3.74
N GLU A 202 -2.67 -9.50 3.98
CA GLU A 202 -1.50 -10.34 4.28
C GLU A 202 -1.67 -11.16 5.58
N MET A 203 -2.53 -10.73 6.51
CA MET A 203 -2.85 -11.53 7.69
C MET A 203 -3.66 -12.78 7.32
N LEU A 204 -4.48 -12.69 6.26
CA LEU A 204 -5.37 -13.75 5.80
C LEU A 204 -4.70 -14.70 4.81
N ILE A 205 -4.05 -14.16 3.77
CA ILE A 205 -3.45 -14.94 2.67
C ILE A 205 -1.93 -15.01 2.86
N LYS A 206 -1.41 -16.23 2.88
CA LYS A 206 0.01 -16.52 3.05
C LYS A 206 0.61 -17.08 1.76
N LYS A 207 1.93 -17.02 1.67
CA LYS A 207 2.70 -17.47 0.49
C LYS A 207 2.39 -18.93 0.10
N ASP A 208 2.13 -19.77 1.07
CA ASP A 208 1.88 -21.20 0.85
C ASP A 208 0.42 -21.51 0.48
N ASP A 209 -0.47 -20.50 0.49
CA ASP A 209 -1.88 -20.66 0.11
C ASP A 209 -2.09 -20.67 -1.42
N LEU A 210 -1.11 -20.24 -2.21
CA LEU A 210 -1.22 -20.03 -3.67
C LEU A 210 0.00 -20.60 -4.42
N ASP A 211 -0.22 -21.11 -5.62
CA ASP A 211 0.84 -21.57 -6.52
C ASP A 211 1.54 -20.41 -7.29
N ILE A 212 1.03 -19.19 -7.17
CA ILE A 212 1.59 -18.00 -7.79
C ILE A 212 2.18 -17.05 -6.72
N PRO A 213 3.17 -16.22 -7.06
CA PRO A 213 3.75 -15.27 -6.13
C PRO A 213 2.76 -14.21 -5.64
N ILE A 214 2.88 -13.85 -4.37
CA ILE A 214 2.15 -12.79 -3.71
C ILE A 214 3.05 -11.57 -3.59
N PHE A 215 2.53 -10.41 -3.96
CA PHE A 215 3.18 -9.11 -3.82
C PHE A 215 2.37 -8.24 -2.86
N ASP A 216 2.82 -8.15 -1.63
CA ASP A 216 2.27 -7.21 -0.67
C ASP A 216 2.75 -5.79 -0.99
N THR A 217 1.80 -4.85 -1.11
CA THR A 217 2.11 -3.45 -1.45
C THR A 217 2.87 -2.76 -0.33
N THR A 218 2.53 -3.03 0.92
CA THR A 218 3.16 -2.42 2.09
C THR A 218 4.58 -2.91 2.26
N GLN A 219 4.80 -4.22 2.18
CA GLN A 219 6.14 -4.79 2.29
C GLN A 219 7.03 -4.33 1.12
N SER A 220 6.50 -4.27 -0.10
CA SER A 220 7.23 -3.76 -1.27
C SER A 220 7.61 -2.28 -1.10
N HIS A 221 6.70 -1.50 -0.50
CA HIS A 221 6.94 -0.08 -0.20
C HIS A 221 8.02 0.08 0.86
N ILE A 222 7.95 -0.70 1.97
CA ILE A 222 8.94 -0.70 3.05
C ILE A 222 10.33 -1.10 2.53
N ASP A 223 10.42 -2.17 1.74
CA ASP A 223 11.70 -2.60 1.13
C ASP A 223 12.34 -1.45 0.32
N SER A 224 11.55 -0.78 -0.51
CA SER A 224 12.02 0.37 -1.30
C SER A 224 12.41 1.57 -0.42
N ILE A 225 11.64 1.87 0.63
CA ILE A 225 11.96 2.93 1.60
C ILE A 225 13.32 2.65 2.26
N VAL A 226 13.58 1.42 2.65
CA VAL A 226 14.87 1.03 3.25
C VAL A 226 16.02 1.24 2.28
N ASP A 227 15.82 0.88 1.00
CA ASP A 227 16.81 1.15 -0.06
C ASP A 227 17.11 2.66 -0.16
N TYR A 228 16.08 3.54 -0.11
CA TYR A 228 16.25 5.00 -0.12
C TYR A 228 16.90 5.52 1.16
N VAL A 229 16.55 4.99 2.34
CA VAL A 229 17.16 5.36 3.63
C VAL A 229 18.66 5.11 3.62
N LEU A 230 19.09 3.98 3.06
CA LEU A 230 20.49 3.52 3.05
C LEU A 230 21.27 4.01 1.83
N SER A 231 20.61 4.64 0.82
CA SER A 231 21.32 5.23 -0.31
C SER A 231 22.21 6.39 0.15
N GLU A 232 23.38 6.53 -0.48
CA GLU A 232 24.34 7.62 -0.24
C GLU A 232 23.84 8.99 -0.72
#